data_5438e82b4e59e50c3a1b20e6cf40e112
#
_entry.id   5438e82b4e59e50c3a1b20e6cf40e112
#
_cell.length_a   1.000
_cell.length_b   1.000
_cell.length_c   1.000
_cell.angle_alpha   90.00
_cell.angle_beta   90.00
_cell.angle_gamma   90.00
#
_symmetry.space_group_name_H-M   'P 1'
#
loop_
_entity.id
_entity.type
_entity.pdbx_description
1 polymer ?
#
loop_
_entity_poly.entity_id
_entity_poly.type
_entity_poly.pdbx_seq_one_letter_code
_entity_poly.pdbx_strand_id
1 'polypeptide(L)'
;HIVLEEVGADYSTVRVDFGKEQQKSADFLKINPKARVPALVTDRGILTETPAMLVYVAQSFPASRLALMDDPFAFAQVQSFNAYLCSHLHVAHAHRMRGHRWVDVDDKASIAAMQRKVPESVGGAFELIEREMLKGPWVMGEHYTICDPYLFTLAQWLEADGVDPKRIPRVADHRRRMSERPSVKKAIAQELA
;
A
#
# COMPACT_ATOMS: atom_id res chain seq x y z
N HIS A 1 -2.44 2.57 -8.31
CA HIS A 1 -3.62 2.78 -9.15
C HIS A 1 -4.34 4.09 -8.77
N ILE A 2 -4.69 4.27 -7.50
CA ILE A 2 -5.34 5.50 -7.00
C ILE A 2 -4.52 6.75 -7.36
N VAL A 3 -3.20 6.70 -7.22
CA VAL A 3 -2.35 7.86 -7.52
C VAL A 3 -2.35 8.21 -9.01
N LEU A 4 -2.39 7.22 -9.90
CA LEU A 4 -2.54 7.44 -11.34
C LEU A 4 -3.88 8.14 -11.67
N GLU A 5 -4.96 7.74 -11.00
CA GLU A 5 -6.25 8.42 -11.12
C GLU A 5 -6.24 9.85 -10.53
N GLU A 6 -5.56 10.07 -9.41
CA GLU A 6 -5.44 11.40 -8.78
C GLU A 6 -4.74 12.42 -9.68
N VAL A 7 -3.73 11.97 -10.43
CA VAL A 7 -2.98 12.86 -11.33
C VAL A 7 -3.58 12.95 -12.73
N GLY A 8 -4.64 12.19 -13.02
CA GLY A 8 -5.25 12.13 -14.35
C GLY A 8 -4.34 11.54 -15.41
N ALA A 9 -3.48 10.59 -15.04
CA ALA A 9 -2.59 9.93 -15.98
C ALA A 9 -3.36 9.15 -17.05
N ASP A 10 -2.81 9.10 -18.26
CA ASP A 10 -3.23 8.12 -19.27
C ASP A 10 -2.48 6.80 -19.05
N TYR A 11 -3.20 5.74 -18.74
CA TYR A 11 -2.63 4.43 -18.44
C TYR A 11 -3.62 3.30 -18.74
N SER A 12 -3.11 2.09 -18.86
CA SER A 12 -3.90 0.86 -18.93
C SER A 12 -3.53 -0.09 -17.80
N THR A 13 -4.48 -0.89 -17.36
CA THR A 13 -4.27 -1.92 -16.34
C THR A 13 -4.22 -3.30 -16.95
N VAL A 14 -3.31 -4.13 -16.41
CA VAL A 14 -3.25 -5.55 -16.73
C VAL A 14 -3.42 -6.33 -15.43
N ARG A 15 -4.51 -7.07 -15.33
CA ARG A 15 -4.80 -7.90 -14.16
C ARG A 15 -3.88 -9.13 -14.15
N VAL A 16 -3.28 -9.40 -13.01
CA VAL A 16 -2.47 -10.60 -12.76
C VAL A 16 -3.29 -11.58 -11.94
N ASP A 17 -3.60 -12.74 -12.51
CA ASP A 17 -4.41 -13.78 -11.86
C ASP A 17 -3.55 -14.60 -10.88
N PHE A 18 -3.71 -14.31 -9.57
CA PHE A 18 -3.03 -15.04 -8.51
C PHE A 18 -3.53 -16.49 -8.36
N GLY A 19 -4.79 -16.75 -8.71
CA GLY A 19 -5.35 -18.11 -8.65
C GLY A 19 -4.67 -19.05 -9.64
N LYS A 20 -4.20 -18.50 -10.78
CA LYS A 20 -3.41 -19.21 -11.79
C LYS A 20 -1.91 -19.05 -11.61
N GLU A 21 -1.47 -18.49 -10.50
CA GLU A 21 -0.05 -18.19 -10.22
C GLU A 21 0.64 -17.38 -11.34
N GLN A 22 -0.10 -16.54 -12.05
CA GLN A 22 0.40 -15.79 -13.21
C GLN A 22 1.61 -14.92 -12.86
N GLN A 23 1.70 -14.43 -11.62
CA GLN A 23 2.88 -13.69 -11.13
C GLN A 23 4.17 -14.52 -11.13
N LYS A 24 4.07 -15.84 -11.27
CA LYS A 24 5.22 -16.76 -11.37
C LYS A 24 5.47 -17.23 -12.81
N SER A 25 4.67 -16.82 -13.80
CA SER A 25 4.85 -17.18 -15.19
C SER A 25 6.17 -16.61 -15.75
N ALA A 26 6.75 -17.29 -16.75
CA ALA A 26 7.97 -16.83 -17.38
C ALA A 26 7.84 -15.43 -17.98
N ASP A 27 6.66 -15.06 -18.48
CA ASP A 27 6.43 -13.73 -19.06
C ASP A 27 6.33 -12.67 -17.97
N PHE A 28 5.64 -12.93 -16.84
CA PHE A 28 5.59 -11.97 -15.75
C PHE A 28 6.95 -11.82 -15.06
N LEU A 29 7.75 -12.87 -14.96
CA LEU A 29 9.10 -12.81 -14.38
C LEU A 29 10.06 -11.93 -15.20
N LYS A 30 9.83 -11.73 -16.50
CA LYS A 30 10.55 -10.73 -17.31
C LYS A 30 10.19 -9.29 -16.90
N ILE A 31 8.97 -9.07 -16.41
CA ILE A 31 8.49 -7.78 -15.90
C ILE A 31 8.97 -7.56 -14.46
N ASN A 32 8.74 -8.54 -13.59
CA ASN A 32 9.17 -8.46 -12.19
C ASN A 32 9.72 -9.80 -11.70
N PRO A 33 11.05 -9.99 -11.68
CA PRO A 33 11.68 -11.24 -11.25
C PRO A 33 11.41 -11.60 -9.78
N LYS A 34 10.86 -10.68 -8.98
CA LYS A 34 10.44 -10.91 -7.60
C LYS A 34 9.09 -11.64 -7.50
N ALA A 35 8.42 -11.90 -8.63
CA ALA A 35 7.08 -12.50 -8.69
C ALA A 35 6.04 -11.74 -7.83
N ARG A 36 6.09 -10.41 -7.86
CA ARG A 36 5.23 -9.54 -7.05
C ARG A 36 4.54 -8.47 -7.90
N VAL A 37 3.36 -8.09 -7.50
CA VAL A 37 2.63 -6.93 -8.01
C VAL A 37 2.62 -5.84 -6.93
N PRO A 38 2.44 -4.57 -7.31
CA PRO A 38 2.35 -4.07 -8.69
C PRO A 38 3.70 -3.93 -9.39
N ALA A 39 3.66 -3.76 -10.71
CA ALA A 39 4.77 -3.29 -11.53
C ALA A 39 4.25 -2.19 -12.46
N LEU A 40 5.01 -1.14 -12.66
CA LEU A 40 4.68 -0.04 -13.55
C LEU A 40 5.59 -0.09 -14.78
N VAL A 41 5.02 -0.35 -15.94
CA VAL A 41 5.71 -0.36 -17.22
C VAL A 41 5.63 1.03 -17.82
N THR A 42 6.76 1.62 -18.19
CA THR A 42 6.88 2.94 -18.81
C THR A 42 7.69 2.85 -20.10
N ASP A 43 7.70 3.91 -20.89
CA ASP A 43 8.56 4.07 -22.07
C ASP A 43 10.07 4.02 -21.74
N ARG A 44 10.44 4.31 -20.50
CA ARG A 44 11.83 4.31 -20.01
C ARG A 44 12.26 2.99 -19.36
N GLY A 45 11.31 2.08 -19.10
CA GLY A 45 11.56 0.81 -18.44
C GLY A 45 10.50 0.47 -17.40
N ILE A 46 10.81 -0.55 -16.59
CA ILE A 46 9.88 -1.10 -15.62
C ILE A 46 10.28 -0.67 -14.20
N LEU A 47 9.32 -0.17 -13.45
CA LEU A 47 9.46 0.16 -12.04
C LEU A 47 8.70 -0.85 -11.18
N THR A 48 9.30 -1.18 -10.05
CA THR A 48 8.70 -2.05 -9.02
C THR A 48 8.89 -1.41 -7.65
N GLU A 49 8.28 -1.96 -6.60
CA GLU A 49 8.20 -1.42 -5.24
C GLU A 49 7.26 -0.21 -5.14
N THR A 50 6.18 -0.40 -4.40
CA THR A 50 5.12 0.61 -4.26
C THR A 50 5.64 1.99 -3.87
N PRO A 51 6.52 2.16 -2.84
CA PRO A 51 7.02 3.49 -2.50
C PRO A 51 7.74 4.19 -3.64
N ALA A 52 8.55 3.45 -4.42
CA ALA A 52 9.30 4.01 -5.54
C ALA A 52 8.36 4.43 -6.69
N MET A 53 7.36 3.61 -7.01
CA MET A 53 6.36 3.94 -8.05
C MET A 53 5.51 5.15 -7.65
N LEU A 54 5.11 5.26 -6.39
CA LEU A 54 4.36 6.42 -5.87
C LEU A 54 5.15 7.71 -6.04
N VAL A 55 6.44 7.69 -5.70
CA VAL A 55 7.35 8.84 -5.90
C VAL A 55 7.50 9.17 -7.37
N TYR A 56 7.74 8.17 -8.21
CA TYR A 56 7.89 8.36 -9.65
C TYR A 56 6.65 9.05 -10.25
N VAL A 57 5.45 8.58 -9.94
CA VAL A 57 4.21 9.20 -10.43
C VAL A 57 4.08 10.63 -9.90
N ALA A 58 4.31 10.87 -8.61
CA ALA A 58 4.23 12.22 -8.04
C ALA A 58 5.24 13.19 -8.68
N GLN A 59 6.45 12.72 -9.00
CA GLN A 59 7.48 13.54 -9.70
C GLN A 59 7.16 13.75 -11.17
N SER A 60 6.51 12.78 -11.82
CA SER A 60 6.08 12.90 -13.22
C SER A 60 4.93 13.91 -13.41
N PHE A 61 4.16 14.16 -12.33
CA PHE A 61 3.03 15.10 -12.30
C PHE A 61 3.20 16.13 -11.16
N PRO A 62 4.23 16.99 -11.22
CA PRO A 62 4.60 17.87 -10.09
C PRO A 62 3.50 18.87 -9.70
N ALA A 63 2.65 19.28 -10.65
CA ALA A 63 1.51 20.16 -10.38
C ALA A 63 0.49 19.57 -9.39
N SER A 64 0.46 18.25 -9.22
CA SER A 64 -0.40 17.56 -8.26
C SER A 64 0.02 17.75 -6.80
N ARG A 65 1.28 18.13 -6.55
CA ARG A 65 1.90 18.35 -5.23
C ARG A 65 1.77 17.17 -4.25
N LEU A 66 1.68 15.95 -4.78
CA LEU A 66 1.40 14.74 -3.98
C LEU A 66 2.59 14.27 -3.12
N ALA A 67 3.79 14.80 -3.30
CA ALA A 67 4.98 14.36 -2.56
C ALA A 67 5.72 15.46 -1.79
N LEU A 68 5.23 16.70 -1.77
CA LEU A 68 5.82 17.85 -1.06
C LEU A 68 7.31 18.06 -1.39
N MET A 69 7.68 17.93 -2.67
CA MET A 69 9.09 17.89 -3.12
C MET A 69 9.84 19.23 -2.98
N ASP A 70 9.13 20.32 -2.79
CA ASP A 70 9.71 21.67 -2.63
C ASP A 70 10.43 21.84 -1.26
N ASP A 71 10.09 20.97 -0.28
CA ASP A 71 10.72 20.92 1.04
C ASP A 71 11.37 19.54 1.24
N PRO A 72 12.72 19.43 1.24
CA PRO A 72 13.42 18.17 1.41
C PRO A 72 13.09 17.46 2.73
N PHE A 73 12.83 18.19 3.80
CA PHE A 73 12.47 17.57 5.08
C PHE A 73 11.04 17.00 5.03
N ALA A 74 10.07 17.76 4.51
CA ALA A 74 8.70 17.28 4.33
C ALA A 74 8.67 16.07 3.39
N PHE A 75 9.44 16.09 2.29
CA PHE A 75 9.59 14.94 1.41
C PHE A 75 10.18 13.72 2.14
N ALA A 76 11.21 13.92 2.96
CA ALA A 76 11.78 12.83 3.76
C ALA A 76 10.76 12.24 4.76
N GLN A 77 9.88 13.06 5.33
CA GLN A 77 8.78 12.58 6.19
C GLN A 77 7.77 11.72 5.40
N VAL A 78 7.41 12.12 4.17
CA VAL A 78 6.59 11.32 3.25
C VAL A 78 7.24 9.96 3.00
N GLN A 79 8.56 9.94 2.71
CA GLN A 79 9.31 8.69 2.48
C GLN A 79 9.39 7.83 3.74
N SER A 80 9.62 8.43 4.89
CA SER A 80 9.67 7.74 6.19
C SER A 80 8.36 7.01 6.47
N PHE A 81 7.22 7.67 6.25
CA PHE A 81 5.91 7.05 6.42
C PHE A 81 5.70 5.89 5.45
N ASN A 82 5.96 6.08 4.15
CA ASN A 82 5.79 5.02 3.15
C ASN A 82 6.77 3.84 3.38
N ALA A 83 7.97 4.11 3.86
CA ALA A 83 8.93 3.07 4.26
C ALA A 83 8.38 2.27 5.44
N TYR A 84 7.82 2.92 6.46
CA TYR A 84 7.16 2.25 7.58
C TYR A 84 6.02 1.33 7.13
N LEU A 85 5.16 1.82 6.23
CA LEU A 85 4.09 1.00 5.67
C LEU A 85 4.62 -0.25 4.97
N CYS A 86 5.64 -0.09 4.12
CA CYS A 86 6.15 -1.20 3.30
C CYS A 86 7.01 -2.20 4.10
N SER A 87 7.83 -1.72 5.03
CA SER A 87 8.79 -2.57 5.75
C SER A 87 8.23 -3.15 7.06
N HIS A 88 7.17 -2.56 7.61
CA HIS A 88 6.62 -2.97 8.91
C HIS A 88 5.16 -3.44 8.78
N LEU A 89 4.24 -2.53 8.46
CA LEU A 89 2.81 -2.85 8.45
C LEU A 89 2.46 -3.91 7.40
N HIS A 90 2.91 -3.73 6.16
CA HIS A 90 2.64 -4.68 5.08
C HIS A 90 3.28 -6.06 5.33
N VAL A 91 4.46 -6.08 5.96
CA VAL A 91 5.12 -7.34 6.37
C VAL A 91 4.30 -8.05 7.44
N ALA A 92 3.84 -7.33 8.47
CA ALA A 92 2.99 -7.88 9.51
C ALA A 92 1.69 -8.48 8.93
N HIS A 93 1.02 -7.77 8.01
CA HIS A 93 -0.13 -8.29 7.26
C HIS A 93 0.21 -9.56 6.48
N ALA A 94 1.38 -9.60 5.81
CA ALA A 94 1.77 -10.73 4.98
C ALA A 94 1.92 -12.04 5.77
N HIS A 95 2.15 -12.00 7.07
CA HIS A 95 2.17 -13.18 7.93
C HIS A 95 0.84 -13.93 7.96
N ARG A 96 -0.27 -13.26 7.69
CA ARG A 96 -1.60 -13.92 7.63
C ARG A 96 -1.68 -15.00 6.55
N MET A 97 -1.15 -14.75 5.37
CA MET A 97 -1.31 -15.64 4.22
C MET A 97 0.01 -16.08 3.57
N ARG A 98 1.11 -15.53 4.00
CA ARG A 98 2.41 -15.69 3.32
C ARG A 98 3.53 -16.16 4.25
N GLY A 99 3.18 -16.77 5.40
CA GLY A 99 4.16 -17.25 6.39
C GLY A 99 5.27 -18.12 5.79
N HIS A 100 4.97 -18.90 4.73
CA HIS A 100 5.93 -19.69 3.95
C HIS A 100 7.08 -18.87 3.31
N ARG A 101 7.06 -17.55 3.39
CA ARG A 101 8.18 -16.69 2.98
C ARG A 101 9.28 -16.59 4.03
N TRP A 102 8.99 -16.95 5.28
CA TRP A 102 9.90 -16.84 6.42
C TRP A 102 10.25 -18.16 7.08
N VAL A 103 9.43 -19.18 6.88
CA VAL A 103 9.64 -20.54 7.37
C VAL A 103 9.29 -21.55 6.29
N ASP A 104 9.75 -22.78 6.44
CA ASP A 104 9.43 -23.85 5.50
C ASP A 104 7.92 -24.06 5.39
N VAL A 105 7.47 -24.35 4.17
CA VAL A 105 6.03 -24.54 3.88
C VAL A 105 5.39 -25.68 4.69
N ASP A 106 6.19 -26.63 5.13
CA ASP A 106 5.76 -27.78 5.94
C ASP A 106 5.78 -27.50 7.45
N ASP A 107 6.40 -26.40 7.89
CA ASP A 107 6.35 -25.97 9.29
C ASP A 107 5.01 -25.28 9.59
N LYS A 108 3.98 -26.09 9.68
CA LYS A 108 2.59 -25.63 9.96
C LYS A 108 2.47 -24.96 11.32
N ALA A 109 3.28 -25.38 12.30
CA ALA A 109 3.24 -24.82 13.66
C ALA A 109 3.74 -23.37 13.68
N SER A 110 4.87 -23.08 13.04
CA SER A 110 5.41 -21.73 12.92
C SER A 110 4.51 -20.81 12.06
N ILE A 111 3.96 -21.32 10.94
CA ILE A 111 2.99 -20.59 10.13
C ILE A 111 1.76 -20.21 10.96
N ALA A 112 1.19 -21.15 11.72
CA ALA A 112 0.05 -20.89 12.58
C ALA A 112 0.38 -19.89 13.72
N ALA A 113 1.60 -19.94 14.26
CA ALA A 113 2.05 -18.97 15.26
C ALA A 113 2.13 -17.55 14.69
N MET A 114 2.67 -17.37 13.48
CA MET A 114 2.67 -16.08 12.78
C MET A 114 1.24 -15.56 12.56
N GLN A 115 0.34 -16.41 12.07
CA GLN A 115 -1.07 -16.04 11.84
C GLN A 115 -1.77 -15.57 13.13
N ARG A 116 -1.56 -16.27 14.25
CA ARG A 116 -2.12 -15.86 15.55
C ARG A 116 -1.61 -14.50 16.02
N LYS A 117 -0.40 -14.11 15.62
CA LYS A 117 0.22 -12.84 16.01
C LYS A 117 -0.25 -11.64 15.16
N VAL A 118 -0.84 -11.88 13.99
CA VAL A 118 -1.26 -10.83 13.06
C VAL A 118 -2.15 -9.77 13.70
N PRO A 119 -3.23 -10.10 14.44
CA PRO A 119 -4.09 -9.08 15.03
C PRO A 119 -3.33 -8.13 15.98
N GLU A 120 -2.35 -8.64 16.70
CA GLU A 120 -1.52 -7.85 17.60
C GLU A 120 -0.50 -7.01 16.84
N SER A 121 0.26 -7.60 15.91
CA SER A 121 1.33 -6.91 15.19
C SER A 121 0.77 -5.85 14.23
N VAL A 122 -0.29 -6.18 13.48
CA VAL A 122 -0.96 -5.22 12.59
C VAL A 122 -1.70 -4.17 13.41
N GLY A 123 -2.41 -4.57 14.47
CA GLY A 123 -3.10 -3.64 15.37
C GLY A 123 -2.15 -2.63 16.00
N GLY A 124 -1.03 -3.09 16.56
CA GLY A 124 -0.01 -2.22 17.15
C GLY A 124 0.62 -1.26 16.14
N ALA A 125 0.84 -1.71 14.90
CA ALA A 125 1.33 -0.86 13.83
C ALA A 125 0.34 0.25 13.47
N PHE A 126 -0.95 -0.07 13.37
CA PHE A 126 -1.98 0.95 13.13
C PHE A 126 -2.21 1.87 14.33
N GLU A 127 -2.11 1.38 15.56
CA GLU A 127 -2.18 2.20 16.76
C GLU A 127 -1.05 3.23 16.83
N LEU A 128 0.14 2.88 16.36
CA LEU A 128 1.23 3.85 16.23
C LEU A 128 0.90 4.92 15.17
N ILE A 129 0.35 4.54 14.02
CA ILE A 129 -0.11 5.48 13.00
C ILE A 129 -1.18 6.41 13.58
N GLU A 130 -2.17 5.84 14.26
CA GLU A 130 -3.27 6.56 14.90
C GLU A 130 -2.79 7.65 15.86
N ARG A 131 -1.81 7.30 16.68
CA ARG A 131 -1.36 8.15 17.79
C ARG A 131 -0.30 9.17 17.37
N GLU A 132 0.65 8.77 16.49
CA GLU A 132 1.87 9.54 16.26
C GLU A 132 2.05 10.00 14.79
N MET A 133 1.54 9.25 13.82
CA MET A 133 1.94 9.44 12.42
C MET A 133 0.86 10.08 11.55
N LEU A 134 -0.41 9.93 11.88
CA LEU A 134 -1.52 10.59 11.18
C LEU A 134 -1.70 12.00 11.77
N LYS A 135 -1.20 13.03 11.08
CA LYS A 135 -1.05 14.37 11.63
C LYS A 135 -2.29 15.26 11.52
N GLY A 136 -3.22 14.91 10.65
CA GLY A 136 -4.44 15.71 10.45
C GLY A 136 -5.53 14.89 9.75
N PRO A 137 -6.35 15.55 8.92
CA PRO A 137 -7.29 14.84 8.05
C PRO A 137 -6.58 13.91 7.09
N TRP A 138 -5.35 14.23 6.68
CA TRP A 138 -4.46 13.42 5.86
C TRP A 138 -3.20 13.05 6.63
N VAL A 139 -2.43 12.11 6.12
CA VAL A 139 -1.22 11.64 6.80
C VAL A 139 -0.26 12.80 7.10
N MET A 140 -0.05 13.71 6.13
CA MET A 140 0.83 14.89 6.29
C MET A 140 0.08 16.15 6.75
N GLY A 141 -0.95 16.01 7.56
CA GLY A 141 -1.74 17.14 8.08
C GLY A 141 -2.83 17.57 7.12
N GLU A 142 -2.81 18.83 6.67
CA GLU A 142 -3.81 19.38 5.74
C GLU A 142 -3.54 18.98 4.27
N HIS A 143 -2.38 18.42 3.98
CA HIS A 143 -1.97 18.09 2.62
C HIS A 143 -2.17 16.61 2.31
N TYR A 144 -3.03 16.32 1.34
CA TYR A 144 -3.16 15.00 0.73
C TYR A 144 -1.87 14.67 -0.04
N THR A 145 -1.31 13.49 0.19
CA THR A 145 -0.04 13.04 -0.42
C THR A 145 -0.12 11.58 -0.87
N ILE A 146 0.96 11.09 -1.46
CA ILE A 146 1.11 9.66 -1.79
C ILE A 146 1.07 8.72 -0.58
N CYS A 147 1.15 9.25 0.64
CA CYS A 147 0.99 8.46 1.86
C CYS A 147 -0.46 7.97 2.05
N ASP A 148 -1.42 8.81 1.66
CA ASP A 148 -2.84 8.59 1.92
C ASP A 148 -3.42 7.39 1.16
N PRO A 149 -3.21 7.24 -0.17
CA PRO A 149 -3.66 6.06 -0.89
C PRO A 149 -2.94 4.79 -0.45
N TYR A 150 -1.68 4.89 -0.01
CA TYR A 150 -0.97 3.71 0.49
C TYR A 150 -1.51 3.27 1.86
N LEU A 151 -1.70 4.20 2.80
CA LEU A 151 -2.37 3.91 4.07
C LEU A 151 -3.77 3.33 3.85
N PHE A 152 -4.56 3.96 2.96
CA PHE A 152 -5.90 3.49 2.61
C PHE A 152 -5.90 2.03 2.15
N THR A 153 -5.01 1.68 1.23
CA THR A 153 -4.90 0.31 0.70
C THR A 153 -4.66 -0.70 1.81
N LEU A 154 -3.73 -0.41 2.72
CA LEU A 154 -3.44 -1.32 3.84
C LEU A 154 -4.59 -1.36 4.85
N ALA A 155 -5.27 -0.23 5.07
CA ALA A 155 -6.42 -0.16 5.97
C ALA A 155 -7.65 -0.93 5.47
N GLN A 156 -7.72 -1.33 4.19
CA GLN A 156 -8.78 -2.20 3.69
C GLN A 156 -8.68 -3.63 4.27
N TRP A 157 -7.55 -4.02 4.84
CA TRP A 157 -7.31 -5.37 5.34
C TRP A 157 -7.55 -5.52 6.85
N LEU A 158 -7.86 -4.43 7.57
CA LEU A 158 -8.01 -4.38 9.03
C LEU A 158 -8.88 -5.51 9.58
N GLU A 159 -10.10 -5.63 9.07
CA GLU A 159 -11.06 -6.62 9.56
C GLU A 159 -10.60 -8.05 9.27
N ALA A 160 -9.99 -8.26 8.09
CA ALA A 160 -9.42 -9.56 7.72
C ALA A 160 -8.20 -9.93 8.57
N ASP A 161 -7.46 -8.93 9.06
CA ASP A 161 -6.32 -9.11 9.97
C ASP A 161 -6.74 -9.21 11.45
N GLY A 162 -8.04 -9.15 11.72
CA GLY A 162 -8.59 -9.25 13.09
C GLY A 162 -8.41 -7.98 13.91
N VAL A 163 -8.25 -6.83 13.28
CA VAL A 163 -8.12 -5.53 13.94
C VAL A 163 -9.46 -4.80 13.93
N ASP A 164 -9.98 -4.45 15.12
CA ASP A 164 -11.20 -3.67 15.25
C ASP A 164 -10.92 -2.19 14.91
N PRO A 165 -11.55 -1.62 13.84
CA PRO A 165 -11.38 -0.22 13.48
C PRO A 165 -11.77 0.77 14.58
N LYS A 166 -12.58 0.36 15.55
CA LYS A 166 -12.94 1.22 16.70
C LYS A 166 -11.76 1.56 17.61
N ARG A 167 -10.69 0.78 17.57
CA ARG A 167 -9.45 1.05 18.31
C ARG A 167 -8.61 2.16 17.69
N ILE A 168 -8.88 2.49 16.43
CA ILE A 168 -8.10 3.43 15.60
C ILE A 168 -9.05 4.39 14.84
N PRO A 169 -9.83 5.21 15.57
CA PRO A 169 -10.92 6.00 14.99
C PRO A 169 -10.45 7.04 13.96
N ARG A 170 -9.24 7.63 14.10
CA ARG A 170 -8.71 8.59 13.12
C ARG A 170 -8.32 7.87 11.81
N VAL A 171 -7.70 6.70 11.89
CA VAL A 171 -7.42 5.86 10.71
C VAL A 171 -8.72 5.40 10.05
N ALA A 172 -9.72 5.01 10.84
CA ALA A 172 -11.02 4.62 10.31
C ALA A 172 -11.71 5.79 9.59
N ASP A 173 -11.64 7.01 10.14
CA ASP A 173 -12.17 8.22 9.52
C ASP A 173 -11.39 8.62 8.26
N HIS A 174 -10.05 8.49 8.27
CA HIS A 174 -9.23 8.64 7.07
C HIS A 174 -9.67 7.65 5.98
N ARG A 175 -9.84 6.36 6.31
CA ARG A 175 -10.32 5.32 5.37
C ARG A 175 -11.67 5.71 4.76
N ARG A 176 -12.61 6.20 5.58
CA ARG A 176 -13.91 6.68 5.12
C ARG A 176 -13.77 7.85 4.12
N ARG A 177 -13.00 8.89 4.48
CA ARG A 177 -12.74 10.03 3.57
C ARG A 177 -12.10 9.60 2.26
N MET A 178 -11.14 8.69 2.31
CA MET A 178 -10.50 8.13 1.12
C MET A 178 -11.52 7.44 0.21
N SER A 179 -12.42 6.64 0.79
CA SER A 179 -13.44 5.91 0.01
C SER A 179 -14.45 6.84 -0.70
N GLU A 180 -14.58 8.08 -0.27
CA GLU A 180 -15.45 9.09 -0.89
C GLU A 180 -14.81 9.78 -2.10
N ARG A 181 -13.48 9.70 -2.25
CA ARG A 181 -12.76 10.37 -3.35
C ARG A 181 -13.10 9.74 -4.71
N PRO A 182 -13.33 10.56 -5.76
CA PRO A 182 -13.65 10.05 -7.10
C PRO A 182 -12.57 9.10 -7.66
N SER A 183 -11.29 9.42 -7.48
CA SER A 183 -10.15 8.61 -7.89
C SER A 183 -10.14 7.23 -7.24
N VAL A 184 -10.46 7.16 -5.95
CA VAL A 184 -10.54 5.90 -5.19
C VAL A 184 -11.72 5.07 -5.69
N LYS A 185 -12.89 5.67 -5.87
CA LYS A 185 -14.08 4.98 -6.41
C LYS A 185 -13.82 4.41 -7.79
N LYS A 186 -13.14 5.19 -8.64
CA LYS A 186 -12.80 4.75 -10.00
C LYS A 186 -11.80 3.60 -9.98
N ALA A 187 -10.72 3.70 -9.20
CA ALA A 187 -9.73 2.63 -9.06
C ALA A 187 -10.38 1.34 -8.54
N ILE A 188 -11.22 1.41 -7.50
CA ILE A 188 -11.93 0.23 -6.96
C ILE A 188 -12.85 -0.38 -8.03
N ALA A 189 -13.62 0.43 -8.76
CA ALA A 189 -14.51 -0.07 -9.80
C ALA A 189 -13.75 -0.81 -10.91
N GLN A 190 -12.58 -0.32 -11.30
CA GLN A 190 -11.73 -0.97 -12.31
C GLN A 190 -11.07 -2.26 -11.80
N GLU A 191 -10.75 -2.35 -10.51
CA GLU A 191 -10.16 -3.56 -9.91
C GLU A 191 -11.17 -4.68 -9.67
N LEU A 192 -12.44 -4.33 -9.54
CA LEU A 192 -13.54 -5.29 -9.34
C LEU A 192 -14.18 -5.75 -10.65
N ALA A 193 -13.91 -5.08 -11.77
CA ALA A 193 -14.41 -5.45 -13.10
C ALA A 193 -13.57 -6.61 -13.66
#